data_af9c9e7fe826ec7b8f8e7f1d8aca6a7c
#
_entry.id   af9c9e7fe826ec7b8f8e7f1d8aca6a7c
#
_cell.length_a   1.000
_cell.length_b   1.000
_cell.length_c   1.000
_cell.angle_alpha   90.00
_cell.angle_beta   90.00
_cell.angle_gamma   90.00
#
_symmetry.space_group_name_H-M   'P 1'
#
loop_
_entity.id
_entity.type
_entity.pdbx_description
1 polymer ?
#
loop_
_entity_poly.entity_id
_entity_poly.type
_entity_poly.pdbx_seq_one_letter_code
_entity_poly.pdbx_strand_id
1 'polypeptide(L)'
;VSASEENELVFNLSCLQRRNARKKFRKDIIEAWGNKCAYCGDTRAHTLDHIIPRAKGGSTKRGNLLAACPTCNLAKSDIDWLLWYRSQTFWNQEREDIIWEWLSYNHEQSIAAREYEEICKLPLCLPPTETEEVVKKNKE
;
A
#
# COMPACT_ATOMS: atom_id res chain seq x y z
N VAL A 1 0.33 -9.77 -46.21
CA VAL A 1 -0.05 -9.06 -44.97
C VAL A 1 0.32 -7.60 -45.14
N SER A 2 -0.60 -6.68 -44.94
CA SER A 2 -0.31 -5.26 -45.02
C SER A 2 0.42 -4.77 -43.79
N ALA A 3 1.22 -3.71 -43.93
CA ALA A 3 1.93 -3.10 -42.80
C ALA A 3 0.99 -2.65 -41.66
N SER A 4 -0.25 -2.28 -42.00
CA SER A 4 -1.27 -1.91 -41.02
C SER A 4 -1.76 -3.11 -40.19
N GLU A 5 -1.88 -4.30 -40.79
CA GLU A 5 -2.26 -5.51 -40.06
C GLU A 5 -1.15 -6.01 -39.13
N GLU A 6 0.10 -5.92 -39.55
CA GLU A 6 1.25 -6.22 -38.72
C GLU A 6 1.33 -5.28 -37.52
N ASN A 7 1.12 -3.99 -37.72
CA ASN A 7 1.10 -2.99 -36.63
C ASN A 7 -0.04 -3.23 -35.64
N GLU A 8 -1.21 -3.64 -36.13
CA GLU A 8 -2.34 -3.99 -35.27
C GLU A 8 -2.04 -5.24 -34.42
N LEU A 9 -1.43 -6.27 -35.01
CA LEU A 9 -1.01 -7.46 -34.28
C LEU A 9 0.02 -7.14 -33.18
N VAL A 10 1.03 -6.35 -33.49
CA VAL A 10 2.03 -5.92 -32.49
C VAL A 10 1.38 -5.11 -31.38
N PHE A 11 0.48 -4.20 -31.70
CA PHE A 11 -0.28 -3.42 -30.72
C PHE A 11 -1.12 -4.33 -29.80
N ASN A 12 -1.84 -5.29 -30.36
CA ASN A 12 -2.67 -6.22 -29.62
C ASN A 12 -1.84 -7.11 -28.68
N LEU A 13 -0.69 -7.61 -29.13
CA LEU A 13 0.24 -8.37 -28.31
C LEU A 13 0.81 -7.54 -27.16
N SER A 14 1.18 -6.30 -27.44
CA SER A 14 1.68 -5.38 -26.41
C SER A 14 0.62 -5.08 -25.36
N CYS A 15 -0.64 -4.91 -25.76
CA CYS A 15 -1.76 -4.72 -24.83
C CYS A 15 -1.97 -5.97 -23.94
N LEU A 16 -1.91 -7.16 -24.55
CA LEU A 16 -2.05 -8.42 -23.82
C LEU A 16 -0.92 -8.63 -22.82
N GLN A 17 0.31 -8.37 -23.20
CA GLN A 17 1.48 -8.46 -22.31
C GLN A 17 1.35 -7.51 -21.11
N ARG A 18 0.89 -6.28 -21.33
CA ARG A 18 0.64 -5.32 -20.26
C ARG A 18 -0.45 -5.77 -19.28
N ARG A 19 -1.54 -6.34 -19.79
CA ARG A 19 -2.61 -6.91 -18.97
C ARG A 19 -2.09 -8.06 -18.11
N ASN A 20 -1.32 -8.97 -18.70
CA ASN A 20 -0.75 -10.11 -17.99
C ASN A 20 0.24 -9.67 -16.92
N ALA A 21 1.07 -8.68 -17.20
CA ALA A 21 2.00 -8.10 -16.24
C ALA A 21 1.27 -7.45 -15.05
N ARG A 22 0.17 -6.74 -15.28
CA ARG A 22 -0.65 -6.16 -14.22
C ARG A 22 -1.32 -7.23 -13.35
N LYS A 23 -1.86 -8.27 -13.96
CA LYS A 23 -2.46 -9.40 -13.23
C LYS A 23 -1.44 -10.09 -12.34
N LYS A 24 -0.25 -10.36 -12.87
CA LYS A 24 0.84 -10.95 -12.10
C LYS A 24 1.28 -10.06 -10.95
N PHE A 25 1.45 -8.77 -11.20
CA PHE A 25 1.82 -7.79 -10.18
C PHE A 25 0.82 -7.77 -9.01
N ARG A 26 -0.48 -7.73 -9.32
CA ARG A 26 -1.53 -7.79 -8.31
C ARG A 26 -1.51 -9.09 -7.52
N LYS A 27 -1.42 -10.20 -8.23
CA LYS A 27 -1.38 -11.53 -7.63
C LYS A 27 -0.19 -11.69 -6.69
N ASP A 28 0.98 -11.24 -7.11
CA ASP A 28 2.21 -11.32 -6.31
C ASP A 28 2.06 -10.55 -4.98
N ILE A 29 1.47 -9.36 -5.01
CA ILE A 29 1.23 -8.57 -3.80
C ILE A 29 0.22 -9.28 -2.88
N ILE A 30 -0.91 -9.73 -3.41
CA ILE A 30 -1.94 -10.43 -2.64
C ILE A 30 -1.37 -11.69 -2.00
N GLU A 31 -0.58 -12.47 -2.72
CA GLU A 31 0.10 -13.65 -2.19
C GLU A 31 1.13 -13.31 -1.11
N ALA A 32 1.86 -12.21 -1.27
CA ALA A 32 2.81 -11.74 -0.26
C ALA A 32 2.13 -11.44 1.09
N TRP A 33 0.85 -11.05 1.07
CA TRP A 33 0.03 -10.85 2.25
C TRP A 33 -0.76 -12.10 2.68
N GLY A 34 -0.42 -13.27 2.14
CA GLY A 34 -1.05 -14.53 2.48
C GLY A 34 -2.50 -14.66 2.02
N ASN A 35 -2.90 -13.93 0.98
CA ASN A 35 -4.26 -13.86 0.46
C ASN A 35 -5.29 -13.36 1.47
N LYS A 36 -4.85 -12.65 2.49
CA LYS A 36 -5.70 -12.07 3.53
C LYS A 36 -5.55 -10.56 3.59
N CYS A 37 -6.58 -9.90 4.09
CA CYS A 37 -6.55 -8.47 4.32
C CYS A 37 -5.44 -8.08 5.30
N ALA A 38 -4.61 -7.13 4.92
CA ALA A 38 -3.53 -6.62 5.77
C ALA A 38 -4.06 -5.94 7.03
N TYR A 39 -5.24 -5.36 6.97
CA TYR A 39 -5.85 -4.63 8.09
C TYR A 39 -6.56 -5.54 9.08
N CYS A 40 -7.63 -6.22 8.65
CA CYS A 40 -8.40 -7.09 9.55
C CYS A 40 -7.79 -8.48 9.73
N GLY A 41 -7.04 -8.98 8.76
CA GLY A 41 -6.36 -10.26 8.80
C GLY A 41 -7.23 -11.51 8.69
N ASP A 42 -8.51 -11.36 8.75
CA ASP A 42 -9.45 -12.50 8.79
C ASP A 42 -10.12 -12.75 7.44
N THR A 43 -10.40 -11.69 6.69
CA THR A 43 -11.13 -11.77 5.44
C THR A 43 -10.18 -11.93 4.26
N ARG A 44 -10.52 -12.84 3.36
CA ARG A 44 -9.76 -13.04 2.13
C ARG A 44 -9.71 -11.76 1.30
N ALA A 45 -8.52 -11.40 0.85
CA ALA A 45 -8.30 -10.20 0.06
C ALA A 45 -8.33 -10.53 -1.43
N HIS A 46 -9.10 -9.75 -2.18
CA HIS A 46 -9.16 -9.80 -3.64
C HIS A 46 -8.77 -8.47 -4.28
N THR A 47 -8.58 -7.45 -3.48
CA THR A 47 -8.31 -6.10 -3.92
C THR A 47 -6.99 -5.58 -3.35
N LEU A 48 -6.42 -4.59 -4.01
CA LEU A 48 -5.28 -3.84 -3.51
C LEU A 48 -5.75 -2.47 -3.03
N ASP A 49 -5.20 -2.04 -1.91
CA ASP A 49 -5.38 -0.70 -1.39
C ASP A 49 -4.09 0.09 -1.52
N HIS A 50 -4.20 1.36 -1.89
CA HIS A 50 -3.10 2.32 -1.78
C HIS A 50 -3.00 2.74 -0.32
N ILE A 51 -1.90 2.39 0.34
CA ILE A 51 -1.67 2.74 1.75
C ILE A 51 -1.74 4.27 1.89
N ILE A 52 -0.93 4.95 1.08
CA ILE A 52 -1.06 6.39 0.86
C ILE A 52 -2.04 6.58 -0.31
N PRO A 53 -3.20 7.20 -0.08
CA PRO A 53 -4.21 7.37 -1.12
C PRO A 53 -3.68 8.08 -2.36
N ARG A 54 -4.15 7.68 -3.54
CA ARG A 54 -3.79 8.35 -4.80
C ARG A 54 -4.14 9.84 -4.77
N ALA A 55 -5.25 10.19 -4.17
CA ALA A 55 -5.69 11.59 -4.00
C ALA A 55 -4.70 12.42 -3.17
N LYS A 56 -3.86 11.77 -2.36
CA LYS A 56 -2.81 12.38 -1.53
C LYS A 56 -1.40 12.18 -2.08
N GLY A 57 -1.27 11.85 -3.35
CA GLY A 57 0.01 11.65 -4.01
C GLY A 57 0.60 10.26 -3.92
N GLY A 58 -0.16 9.28 -3.46
CA GLY A 58 0.28 7.89 -3.34
C GLY A 58 0.58 7.26 -4.68
N SER A 59 1.72 6.55 -4.77
CA SER A 59 2.13 5.84 -5.97
C SER A 59 1.44 4.49 -6.11
N THR A 60 1.50 3.91 -7.30
CA THR A 60 1.02 2.54 -7.59
C THR A 60 2.18 1.54 -7.58
N LYS A 61 3.24 1.85 -6.87
CA LYS A 61 4.37 0.94 -6.67
C LYS A 61 4.07 -0.07 -5.57
N ARG A 62 4.74 -1.22 -5.64
CA ARG A 62 4.55 -2.34 -4.69
C ARG A 62 4.55 -1.90 -3.23
N GLY A 63 5.48 -1.05 -2.82
CA GLY A 63 5.61 -0.60 -1.44
C GLY A 63 4.48 0.27 -0.92
N ASN A 64 3.64 0.80 -1.79
CA ASN A 64 2.46 1.56 -1.43
C ASN A 64 1.15 0.79 -1.63
N LEU A 65 1.22 -0.49 -1.98
CA LEU A 65 0.06 -1.34 -2.22
C LEU A 65 0.07 -2.51 -1.24
N LEU A 66 -1.08 -2.81 -0.67
CA LEU A 66 -1.28 -3.99 0.15
C LEU A 66 -2.58 -4.68 -0.20
N ALA A 67 -2.69 -5.94 0.23
CA ALA A 67 -3.91 -6.69 0.06
C ALA A 67 -4.95 -6.21 1.07
N ALA A 68 -6.12 -5.85 0.61
CA ALA A 68 -7.23 -5.43 1.45
C ALA A 68 -8.52 -6.12 1.02
N CYS A 69 -9.36 -6.46 1.99
CA CYS A 69 -10.70 -6.91 1.68
C CYS A 69 -11.56 -5.72 1.22
N PRO A 70 -12.62 -5.96 0.43
CA PRO A 70 -13.46 -4.88 -0.07
C PRO A 70 -14.05 -4.00 1.02
N THR A 71 -14.39 -4.57 2.15
CA THR A 71 -14.96 -3.84 3.30
C THR A 71 -13.96 -2.84 3.89
N CYS A 72 -12.74 -3.29 4.19
CA CYS A 72 -11.69 -2.41 4.72
C CYS A 72 -11.27 -1.36 3.70
N ASN A 73 -11.13 -1.76 2.44
CA ASN A 73 -10.75 -0.84 1.36
C ASN A 73 -11.78 0.29 1.20
N LEU A 74 -13.05 -0.04 1.18
CA LEU A 74 -14.13 0.92 1.07
C LEU A 74 -14.22 1.82 2.31
N ALA A 75 -14.12 1.25 3.50
CA ALA A 75 -14.19 1.99 4.75
C ALA A 75 -13.03 2.98 4.93
N LYS A 76 -11.82 2.57 4.53
CA LYS A 76 -10.64 3.45 4.58
C LYS A 76 -10.74 4.60 3.59
N SER A 77 -11.20 4.33 2.37
CA SER A 77 -11.29 5.34 1.31
C SER A 77 -9.97 6.13 1.16
N ASP A 78 -10.01 7.45 1.17
CA ASP A 78 -8.85 8.33 1.09
C ASP A 78 -8.39 8.90 2.44
N ILE A 79 -8.85 8.29 3.52
CA ILE A 79 -8.45 8.66 4.88
C ILE A 79 -6.99 8.21 5.12
N ASP A 80 -6.25 8.97 5.91
CA ASP A 80 -4.91 8.55 6.37
C ASP A 80 -4.98 7.15 6.96
N TRP A 81 -4.14 6.23 6.47
CA TRP A 81 -4.23 4.83 6.81
C TRP A 81 -4.03 4.56 8.31
N LEU A 82 -3.12 5.29 8.95
CA LEU A 82 -2.79 5.09 10.35
C LEU A 82 -3.90 5.58 11.26
N LEU A 83 -4.45 6.76 10.98
CA LEU A 83 -5.59 7.30 11.71
C LEU A 83 -6.79 6.39 11.57
N TRP A 84 -7.09 5.96 10.34
CA TRP A 84 -8.21 5.06 10.09
C TRP A 84 -8.00 3.71 10.75
N TYR A 85 -6.84 3.10 10.59
CA TYR A 85 -6.56 1.76 11.11
C TYR A 85 -6.65 1.74 12.65
N ARG A 86 -6.01 2.68 13.32
CA ARG A 86 -6.03 2.76 14.78
C ARG A 86 -7.41 2.99 15.37
N SER A 87 -8.35 3.51 14.60
CA SER A 87 -9.76 3.68 15.01
C SER A 87 -10.60 2.41 14.86
N GLN A 88 -10.08 1.37 14.22
CA GLN A 88 -10.82 0.14 14.00
C GLN A 88 -10.76 -0.80 15.20
N THR A 89 -11.86 -1.55 15.43
CA THR A 89 -11.93 -2.56 16.49
C THR A 89 -10.96 -3.72 16.28
N PHE A 90 -10.62 -4.01 15.03
CA PHE A 90 -9.68 -5.07 14.64
C PHE A 90 -8.24 -4.61 14.57
N TRP A 91 -7.93 -3.39 14.98
CA TRP A 91 -6.55 -2.90 15.00
C TRP A 91 -5.63 -3.85 15.78
N ASN A 92 -4.46 -4.08 15.26
CA ASN A 92 -3.47 -4.96 15.84
C ASN A 92 -2.07 -4.36 15.65
N GLN A 93 -1.30 -4.27 16.72
CA GLN A 93 0.04 -3.67 16.69
C GLN A 93 1.00 -4.43 15.76
N GLU A 94 0.97 -5.75 15.76
CA GLU A 94 1.84 -6.56 14.91
C GLU A 94 1.56 -6.29 13.43
N ARG A 95 0.31 -6.16 13.04
CA ARG A 95 -0.06 -5.81 11.66
C ARG A 95 0.33 -4.40 11.31
N GLU A 96 0.16 -3.46 12.21
CA GLU A 96 0.61 -2.10 12.00
C GLU A 96 2.12 -2.07 11.73
N ASP A 97 2.90 -2.79 12.53
CA ASP A 97 4.35 -2.89 12.37
C ASP A 97 4.73 -3.52 11.02
N ILE A 98 4.02 -4.55 10.59
CA ILE A 98 4.22 -5.19 9.28
C ILE A 98 3.92 -4.21 8.14
N ILE A 99 2.87 -3.41 8.26
CA ILE A 99 2.54 -2.40 7.25
C ILE A 99 3.64 -1.32 7.18
N TRP A 100 4.13 -0.86 8.32
CA TRP A 100 5.26 0.06 8.39
C TRP A 100 6.51 -0.51 7.72
N GLU A 101 6.83 -1.76 8.02
CA GLU A 101 7.97 -2.46 7.43
C GLU A 101 7.82 -2.62 5.92
N TRP A 102 6.62 -2.95 5.45
CA TRP A 102 6.29 -3.03 4.02
C TRP A 102 6.52 -1.70 3.30
N LEU A 103 6.04 -0.61 3.87
CA LEU A 103 6.28 0.74 3.36
C LEU A 103 7.78 1.08 3.34
N SER A 104 8.49 0.78 4.40
CA SER A 104 9.91 1.10 4.57
C SER A 104 10.82 0.33 3.61
N TYR A 105 10.55 -0.95 3.38
CA TYR A 105 11.33 -1.79 2.48
C TYR A 105 11.39 -1.24 1.05
N ASN A 106 10.33 -0.58 0.63
CA ASN A 106 10.25 0.00 -0.71
C ASN A 106 10.44 1.52 -0.72
N HIS A 107 10.86 2.07 0.41
CA HIS A 107 10.96 3.50 0.65
C HIS A 107 11.83 4.23 -0.38
N GLU A 108 12.98 3.69 -0.71
CA GLU A 108 13.91 4.30 -1.67
C GLU A 108 13.35 4.36 -3.10
N GLN A 109 12.33 3.57 -3.39
CA GLN A 109 11.75 3.44 -4.72
C GLN A 109 10.51 4.31 -4.94
N SER A 110 10.00 4.94 -3.89
CA SER A 110 8.77 5.70 -3.97
C SER A 110 8.93 7.12 -3.43
N ILE A 111 8.78 8.11 -4.31
CA ILE A 111 8.77 9.53 -3.93
C ILE A 111 7.61 9.81 -2.97
N ALA A 112 6.43 9.24 -3.25
CA ALA A 112 5.26 9.40 -2.41
C ALA A 112 5.47 8.84 -0.99
N ALA A 113 6.22 7.74 -0.85
CA ALA A 113 6.55 7.20 0.46
C ALA A 113 7.44 8.15 1.26
N ARG A 114 8.39 8.84 0.60
CA ARG A 114 9.24 9.85 1.25
C ARG A 114 8.44 11.06 1.71
N GLU A 115 7.59 11.57 0.83
CA GLU A 115 6.71 12.70 1.15
C GLU A 115 5.78 12.36 2.32
N TYR A 116 5.25 11.15 2.33
CA TYR A 116 4.39 10.68 3.40
C TYR A 116 5.16 10.52 4.71
N GLU A 117 6.39 10.01 4.67
CA GLU A 117 7.23 9.89 5.86
C GLU A 117 7.51 11.26 6.48
N GLU A 118 7.76 12.29 5.66
CA GLU A 118 7.91 13.66 6.17
C GLU A 118 6.63 14.19 6.82
N ILE A 119 5.48 13.92 6.21
CA ILE A 119 4.17 14.27 6.80
C ILE A 119 3.95 13.51 8.10
N CYS A 120 4.34 12.25 8.16
CA CYS A 120 4.21 11.42 9.36
C CYS A 120 5.15 11.81 10.50
N LYS A 121 6.17 12.59 10.23
CA LYS A 121 6.99 13.21 11.29
C LYS A 121 6.25 14.33 12.03
N LEU A 122 5.14 14.81 11.49
CA LEU A 122 4.24 15.71 12.22
C LEU A 122 3.58 14.96 13.39
N PRO A 123 3.26 15.66 14.50
CA PRO A 123 2.83 15.00 15.75
C PRO A 123 1.64 14.05 15.65
N LEU A 124 0.77 14.22 14.63
CA LEU A 124 -0.44 13.42 14.45
C LEU A 124 -0.22 12.10 13.69
N CYS A 125 0.94 11.90 13.08
CA CYS A 125 1.22 10.77 12.19
C CYS A 125 2.36 9.87 12.69
N LEU A 126 3.03 10.22 13.79
CA LEU A 126 4.13 9.42 14.32
C LEU A 126 3.63 8.13 14.96
N PRO A 127 4.29 6.99 14.73
CA PRO A 127 4.02 5.77 15.46
C PRO A 127 4.23 5.98 16.96
N PRO A 128 3.41 5.37 17.82
CA PRO A 128 3.52 5.57 19.27
C PRO A 128 4.88 5.22 19.85
N THR A 129 5.55 4.22 19.29
CA THR A 129 6.87 3.76 19.73
C THR A 129 7.97 4.80 19.53
N GLU A 130 7.93 5.55 18.43
CA GLU A 130 8.92 6.60 18.15
C GLU A 130 8.74 7.83 19.06
N THR A 131 7.50 8.19 19.34
CA THR A 131 7.21 9.30 20.25
C THR A 131 7.63 9.01 21.71
N GLU A 132 7.45 7.78 22.17
CA GLU A 132 7.87 7.38 23.50
C GLU A 132 9.40 7.40 23.68
N GLU A 133 10.14 6.94 22.70
CA GLU A 133 11.60 6.95 22.73
C GLU A 133 12.18 8.36 22.72
N VAL A 134 11.63 9.24 21.88
CA VAL A 134 12.06 10.63 21.80
C VAL A 134 11.79 11.38 23.12
N VAL A 135 10.64 11.14 23.73
CA VAL A 135 10.28 11.77 25.02
C VAL A 135 11.19 11.28 26.16
N LYS A 136 11.57 10.00 26.17
CA LYS A 136 12.50 9.45 27.17
C LYS A 136 13.91 10.04 27.04
N LYS A 137 14.40 10.22 25.81
CA LYS A 137 15.71 10.83 25.57
C LYS A 137 15.78 12.31 25.95
N ASN A 138 14.67 13.02 25.88
CA ASN A 138 14.61 14.43 26.22
C ASN A 138 14.40 14.70 27.73
N LYS A 139 14.16 13.68 28.53
CA LYS A 139 14.01 13.78 29.99
C LYS A 139 15.27 13.40 30.78
N GLU A 140 16.25 12.86 30.09
CA GLU A 140 17.57 12.55 30.62
C GLU A 140 18.57 13.67 30.31
#